data_a63c94bce9a7fb667febf1c06ef43f6d
#
_entry.id   a63c94bce9a7fb667febf1c06ef43f6d
#
_cell.length_a   1.000
_cell.length_b   1.000
_cell.length_c   1.000
_cell.angle_alpha   90.00
_cell.angle_beta   90.00
_cell.angle_gamma   90.00
#
_symmetry.space_group_name_H-M   'P 1'
#
loop_
_entity.id
_entity.type
_entity.pdbx_description
1 polymer ?
#
loop_
_entity_poly.entity_id
_entity_poly.type
_entity_poly.pdbx_seq_one_letter_code
_entity_poly.pdbx_strand_id
1 'polypeptide(L)'
;MRGSMITMPMSDGADIAVYHLEAEGTRKGGIVLIQEIFGVTDHIRELCDEYAADGYEVLSPALFDREASGFECDYTGSDFDRAVKLARELHPFDLSLKDAQTCIDALKSKGPVFMTGYCYGGSVTWRMAQLSDDLAGASSYYGSLVPTTFADQPPKCATIAHFGRYDQGIPIEGVEALIAKAHPTAQIFIYDANHGFNSDRRKDYHAESAELARERTLGLFSACGG
;
A
#
# COMPACT_ATOMS: atom_id res chain seq x y z
N MET A 1 -16.94 -8.14 -5.33
CA MET A 1 -16.38 -7.87 -3.99
C MET A 1 -16.85 -8.96 -3.05
N ARG A 2 -15.92 -9.63 -2.40
CA ARG A 2 -16.20 -10.83 -1.56
C ARG A 2 -16.00 -10.54 -0.08
N GLY A 3 -15.25 -9.48 0.25
CA GLY A 3 -15.01 -9.05 1.61
C GLY A 3 -16.13 -8.22 2.20
N SER A 4 -15.96 -7.83 3.44
CA SER A 4 -16.88 -6.96 4.17
C SER A 4 -16.12 -5.87 4.92
N MET A 5 -16.76 -4.72 5.08
CA MET A 5 -16.28 -3.70 6.02
C MET A 5 -16.57 -4.16 7.44
N ILE A 6 -15.55 -4.25 8.24
CA ILE A 6 -15.63 -4.49 9.69
C ILE A 6 -15.19 -3.23 10.44
N THR A 7 -15.57 -3.08 11.68
CA THR A 7 -15.06 -2.02 12.55
C THR A 7 -13.92 -2.57 13.41
N MET A 8 -12.77 -1.87 13.42
CA MET A 8 -11.65 -2.25 14.27
C MET A 8 -11.24 -1.08 15.19
N PRO A 9 -11.02 -1.35 16.47
CA PRO A 9 -10.44 -0.36 17.38
C PRO A 9 -8.96 -0.19 17.06
N MET A 10 -8.54 1.06 16.85
CA MET A 10 -7.16 1.43 16.60
C MET A 10 -6.42 1.76 17.91
N SER A 11 -5.10 1.85 17.84
CA SER A 11 -4.24 2.05 19.02
C SER A 11 -4.48 3.37 19.75
N ASP A 12 -5.10 4.35 19.12
CA ASP A 12 -5.52 5.63 19.71
C ASP A 12 -6.93 5.60 20.31
N GLY A 13 -7.62 4.47 20.24
CA GLY A 13 -8.98 4.26 20.72
C GLY A 13 -10.08 4.66 19.73
N ALA A 14 -9.73 5.11 18.53
CA ALA A 14 -10.72 5.34 17.48
C ALA A 14 -11.17 4.02 16.85
N ASP A 15 -12.45 3.93 16.55
CA ASP A 15 -13.00 2.85 15.72
C ASP A 15 -13.00 3.29 14.26
N ILE A 16 -12.30 2.56 13.39
CA ILE A 16 -12.34 2.80 11.95
C ILE A 16 -12.84 1.59 11.17
N ALA A 17 -13.34 1.84 9.98
CA ALA A 17 -13.72 0.79 9.06
C ALA A 17 -12.48 0.16 8.43
N VAL A 18 -12.50 -1.18 8.31
CA VAL A 18 -11.44 -1.96 7.66
C VAL A 18 -12.10 -2.96 6.72
N TYR A 19 -11.70 -2.97 5.46
CA TYR A 19 -12.14 -4.01 4.54
C TYR A 19 -11.37 -5.30 4.82
N HIS A 20 -12.10 -6.37 5.09
CA HIS A 20 -11.54 -7.65 5.50
C HIS A 20 -11.98 -8.79 4.58
N LEU A 21 -11.01 -9.61 4.20
CA LEU A 21 -11.23 -10.91 3.54
C LEU A 21 -10.38 -11.99 4.17
N GLU A 22 -10.98 -13.16 4.37
CA GLU A 22 -10.23 -14.37 4.63
C GLU A 22 -9.55 -14.90 3.36
N ALA A 23 -8.45 -15.61 3.54
CA ALA A 23 -7.73 -16.25 2.44
C ALA A 23 -8.60 -17.33 1.77
N GLU A 24 -8.54 -17.45 0.45
CA GLU A 24 -9.10 -18.61 -0.23
C GLU A 24 -8.15 -19.82 -0.13
N GLY A 25 -8.70 -20.95 0.26
CA GLY A 25 -7.93 -22.18 0.43
C GLY A 25 -6.97 -22.13 1.62
N THR A 26 -5.77 -22.66 1.45
CA THR A 26 -4.76 -22.67 2.51
C THR A 26 -4.17 -21.28 2.67
N ARG A 27 -4.26 -20.72 3.89
CA ARG A 27 -3.71 -19.40 4.20
C ARG A 27 -2.17 -19.41 4.11
N LYS A 28 -1.62 -18.58 3.25
CA LYS A 28 -0.18 -18.37 3.06
C LYS A 28 0.39 -17.31 4.00
N GLY A 29 -0.42 -16.31 4.35
CA GLY A 29 -0.03 -15.20 5.21
C GLY A 29 -1.12 -14.15 5.33
N GLY A 30 -0.83 -13.03 5.99
CA GLY A 30 -1.69 -11.85 6.03
C GLY A 30 -1.11 -10.72 5.18
N ILE A 31 -1.97 -9.92 4.56
CA ILE A 31 -1.59 -8.69 3.85
C ILE A 31 -2.32 -7.51 4.47
N VAL A 32 -1.57 -6.47 4.83
CA VAL A 32 -2.12 -5.14 5.06
C VAL A 32 -2.00 -4.35 3.75
N LEU A 33 -3.15 -4.06 3.13
CA LEU A 33 -3.22 -3.35 1.85
C LEU A 33 -3.64 -1.90 2.10
N ILE A 34 -2.80 -0.95 1.72
CA ILE A 34 -3.04 0.47 1.97
C ILE A 34 -3.54 1.17 0.72
N GLN A 35 -4.64 1.88 0.91
CA GLN A 35 -5.35 2.68 -0.09
C GLN A 35 -4.49 3.79 -0.71
N GLU A 36 -4.94 4.29 -1.86
CA GLU A 36 -4.54 5.59 -2.40
C GLU A 36 -5.16 6.74 -1.56
N ILE A 37 -5.08 7.98 -2.04
CA ILE A 37 -5.75 9.12 -1.38
C ILE A 37 -7.29 9.11 -1.52
N PHE A 38 -7.85 8.19 -2.29
CA PHE A 38 -9.27 8.15 -2.68
C PHE A 38 -10.16 7.31 -1.76
N GLY A 39 -9.60 6.74 -0.70
CA GLY A 39 -10.32 5.83 0.21
C GLY A 39 -10.21 4.35 -0.20
N VAL A 40 -10.94 3.50 0.51
CA VAL A 40 -11.04 2.06 0.20
C VAL A 40 -12.09 1.88 -0.92
N THR A 41 -11.74 2.36 -2.11
CA THR A 41 -12.59 2.34 -3.31
C THR A 41 -12.81 0.92 -3.83
N ASP A 42 -13.71 0.76 -4.81
CA ASP A 42 -13.94 -0.53 -5.48
C ASP A 42 -12.64 -1.10 -6.07
N HIS A 43 -11.76 -0.26 -6.63
CA HIS A 43 -10.45 -0.72 -7.11
C HIS A 43 -9.60 -1.34 -5.97
N ILE A 44 -9.55 -0.70 -4.80
CA ILE A 44 -8.81 -1.22 -3.64
C ILE A 44 -9.43 -2.53 -3.14
N ARG A 45 -10.76 -2.64 -3.12
CA ARG A 45 -11.47 -3.87 -2.74
C ARG A 45 -11.21 -5.01 -3.73
N GLU A 46 -11.18 -4.72 -5.03
CA GLU A 46 -10.85 -5.70 -6.07
C GLU A 46 -9.42 -6.23 -5.91
N LEU A 47 -8.45 -5.37 -5.63
CA LEU A 47 -7.08 -5.80 -5.31
C LEU A 47 -7.04 -6.69 -4.05
N CYS A 48 -7.83 -6.37 -3.02
CA CYS A 48 -7.96 -7.24 -1.85
C CYS A 48 -8.54 -8.61 -2.23
N ASP A 49 -9.58 -8.63 -3.08
CA ASP A 49 -10.21 -9.87 -3.58
C ASP A 49 -9.20 -10.74 -4.36
N GLU A 50 -8.33 -10.12 -5.15
CA GLU A 50 -7.27 -10.82 -5.89
C GLU A 50 -6.23 -11.44 -4.96
N TYR A 51 -5.73 -10.71 -3.94
CA TYR A 51 -4.80 -11.27 -2.97
C TYR A 51 -5.43 -12.37 -2.11
N ALA A 52 -6.72 -12.26 -1.81
CA ALA A 52 -7.44 -13.33 -1.11
C ALA A 52 -7.53 -14.60 -1.97
N ALA A 53 -7.75 -14.45 -3.29
CA ALA A 53 -7.73 -15.57 -4.25
C ALA A 53 -6.34 -16.24 -4.34
N ASP A 54 -5.26 -15.48 -4.13
CA ASP A 54 -3.90 -16.00 -4.06
C ASP A 54 -3.57 -16.70 -2.74
N GLY A 55 -4.49 -16.69 -1.77
CA GLY A 55 -4.36 -17.38 -0.48
C GLY A 55 -3.88 -16.50 0.67
N TYR A 56 -4.06 -15.19 0.60
CA TYR A 56 -3.72 -14.27 1.69
C TYR A 56 -4.98 -13.75 2.39
N GLU A 57 -4.96 -13.70 3.73
CA GLU A 57 -5.94 -12.94 4.50
C GLU A 57 -5.62 -11.45 4.37
N VAL A 58 -6.60 -10.60 4.02
CA VAL A 58 -6.35 -9.19 3.71
C VAL A 58 -7.10 -8.26 4.64
N LEU A 59 -6.41 -7.27 5.18
CA LEU A 59 -6.98 -6.12 5.88
C LEU A 59 -6.61 -4.82 5.13
N SER A 60 -7.61 -4.00 4.80
CA SER A 60 -7.40 -2.68 4.20
C SER A 60 -8.13 -1.61 5.02
N PRO A 61 -7.39 -0.85 5.87
CA PRO A 61 -7.97 0.17 6.73
C PRO A 61 -8.41 1.41 5.95
N ALA A 62 -9.60 1.95 6.26
CA ALA A 62 -10.08 3.23 5.76
C ALA A 62 -9.39 4.37 6.54
N LEU A 63 -8.19 4.74 6.11
CA LEU A 63 -7.28 5.62 6.87
C LEU A 63 -7.89 6.97 7.23
N PHE A 64 -8.77 7.51 6.38
CA PHE A 64 -9.36 8.84 6.57
C PHE A 64 -10.69 8.82 7.34
N ASP A 65 -11.05 7.69 7.92
CA ASP A 65 -12.37 7.49 8.55
C ASP A 65 -12.60 8.41 9.76
N ARG A 66 -11.53 8.85 10.44
CA ARG A 66 -11.61 9.83 11.53
C ARG A 66 -12.03 11.21 11.07
N GLU A 67 -11.54 11.65 9.92
CA GLU A 67 -11.82 12.97 9.34
C GLU A 67 -13.06 12.97 8.46
N ALA A 68 -13.33 11.83 7.81
CA ALA A 68 -14.44 11.67 6.87
C ALA A 68 -14.87 10.21 6.80
N SER A 69 -15.78 9.80 7.69
CA SER A 69 -16.24 8.41 7.75
C SER A 69 -16.82 7.93 6.42
N GLY A 70 -16.37 6.73 5.99
CA GLY A 70 -16.76 6.14 4.71
C GLY A 70 -16.29 6.93 3.49
N PHE A 71 -15.19 7.69 3.60
CA PHE A 71 -14.69 8.50 2.49
C PHE A 71 -14.24 7.62 1.33
N GLU A 72 -14.89 7.83 0.21
CA GLU A 72 -14.51 7.32 -1.10
C GLU A 72 -14.80 8.40 -2.14
N CYS A 73 -13.98 8.52 -3.16
CA CYS A 73 -14.18 9.50 -4.21
C CYS A 73 -13.55 9.09 -5.55
N ASP A 74 -13.97 9.80 -6.61
CA ASP A 74 -13.42 9.64 -7.94
C ASP A 74 -12.03 10.28 -8.08
N TYR A 75 -11.35 9.92 -9.18
CA TYR A 75 -9.96 10.32 -9.47
C TYR A 75 -9.82 11.73 -10.07
N THR A 76 -10.93 12.49 -10.25
CA THR A 76 -10.94 13.77 -10.95
C THR A 76 -11.85 14.80 -10.28
N GLY A 77 -11.70 16.09 -10.69
CA GLY A 77 -12.58 17.18 -10.27
C GLY A 77 -12.42 17.56 -8.80
N SER A 78 -13.51 18.05 -8.20
CA SER A 78 -13.56 18.50 -6.79
C SER A 78 -13.27 17.37 -5.79
N ASP A 79 -13.53 16.13 -6.16
CA ASP A 79 -13.26 14.96 -5.34
C ASP A 79 -11.77 14.71 -5.19
N PHE A 80 -11.01 14.89 -6.28
CA PHE A 80 -9.56 14.83 -6.24
C PHE A 80 -8.98 15.88 -5.28
N ASP A 81 -9.46 17.13 -5.34
CA ASP A 81 -8.98 18.18 -4.45
C ASP A 81 -9.29 17.88 -2.97
N ARG A 82 -10.47 17.31 -2.69
CA ARG A 82 -10.85 16.86 -1.37
C ARG A 82 -9.96 15.74 -0.86
N ALA A 83 -9.65 14.75 -1.72
CA ALA A 83 -8.74 13.65 -1.39
C ALA A 83 -7.33 14.14 -1.08
N VAL A 84 -6.81 15.08 -1.89
CA VAL A 84 -5.51 15.72 -1.65
C VAL A 84 -5.49 16.44 -0.31
N LYS A 85 -6.55 17.21 0.00
CA LYS A 85 -6.66 17.93 1.25
C LYS A 85 -6.69 16.98 2.47
N LEU A 86 -7.45 15.91 2.40
CA LEU A 86 -7.46 14.87 3.43
C LEU A 86 -6.06 14.30 3.65
N ALA A 87 -5.40 13.84 2.59
CA ALA A 87 -4.13 13.15 2.69
C ALA A 87 -2.94 14.03 3.09
N ARG A 88 -2.98 15.34 2.77
CA ARG A 88 -1.82 16.25 2.96
C ARG A 88 -1.99 17.25 4.10
N GLU A 89 -3.22 17.58 4.47
CA GLU A 89 -3.48 18.67 5.42
C GLU A 89 -4.26 18.22 6.65
N LEU A 90 -5.22 17.30 6.50
CA LEU A 90 -6.14 16.97 7.57
C LEU A 90 -5.77 15.70 8.34
N HIS A 91 -5.35 14.65 7.61
CA HIS A 91 -5.00 13.36 8.22
C HIS A 91 -3.49 13.31 8.54
N PRO A 92 -3.10 13.20 9.82
CA PRO A 92 -1.69 13.05 10.18
C PRO A 92 -1.12 11.73 9.65
N PHE A 93 -0.01 11.81 8.91
CA PHE A 93 0.64 10.62 8.33
C PHE A 93 0.97 9.54 9.38
N ASP A 94 1.33 9.94 10.61
CA ASP A 94 1.63 9.02 11.70
C ASP A 94 0.41 8.20 12.16
N LEU A 95 -0.82 8.68 11.95
CA LEU A 95 -2.03 7.88 12.22
C LEU A 95 -2.14 6.74 11.22
N SER A 96 -1.83 6.95 9.94
CA SER A 96 -1.78 5.88 8.93
C SER A 96 -0.78 4.78 9.33
N LEU A 97 0.37 5.15 9.90
CA LEU A 97 1.36 4.18 10.37
C LEU A 97 0.84 3.37 11.56
N LYS A 98 0.16 4.02 12.51
CA LYS A 98 -0.43 3.35 13.68
C LYS A 98 -1.57 2.42 13.29
N ASP A 99 -2.42 2.82 12.35
CA ASP A 99 -3.51 1.99 11.84
C ASP A 99 -2.97 0.77 11.09
N ALA A 100 -1.95 0.96 10.25
CA ALA A 100 -1.25 -0.13 9.59
C ALA A 100 -0.63 -1.10 10.60
N GLN A 101 0.02 -0.62 11.68
CA GLN A 101 0.58 -1.48 12.72
C GLN A 101 -0.52 -2.25 13.46
N THR A 102 -1.67 -1.63 13.74
CA THR A 102 -2.80 -2.32 14.36
C THR A 102 -3.31 -3.47 13.48
N CYS A 103 -3.38 -3.27 12.16
CA CYS A 103 -3.73 -4.34 11.21
C CYS A 103 -2.65 -5.44 11.16
N ILE A 104 -1.37 -5.08 11.21
CA ILE A 104 -0.25 -6.04 11.30
C ILE A 104 -0.40 -6.90 12.58
N ASP A 105 -0.66 -6.26 13.73
CA ASP A 105 -0.82 -6.94 15.01
C ASP A 105 -1.99 -7.93 15.02
N ALA A 106 -3.06 -7.62 14.31
CA ALA A 106 -4.22 -8.50 14.16
C ALA A 106 -3.91 -9.76 13.32
N LEU A 107 -2.96 -9.67 12.38
CA LEU A 107 -2.63 -10.75 11.45
C LEU A 107 -1.45 -11.62 11.91
N LYS A 108 -0.48 -11.04 12.64
CA LYS A 108 0.83 -11.67 12.90
C LYS A 108 0.79 -12.96 13.72
N SER A 109 -0.23 -13.15 14.55
CA SER A 109 -0.38 -14.39 15.34
C SER A 109 -0.71 -15.62 14.49
N LYS A 110 -1.15 -15.41 13.25
CA LYS A 110 -1.59 -16.46 12.32
C LYS A 110 -0.51 -16.83 11.27
N GLY A 111 0.66 -16.21 11.28
CA GLY A 111 1.76 -16.48 10.32
C GLY A 111 2.40 -15.19 9.77
N PRO A 112 3.18 -15.26 8.67
CA PRO A 112 3.87 -14.10 8.12
C PRO A 112 2.88 -13.01 7.70
N VAL A 113 3.30 -11.75 7.89
CA VAL A 113 2.54 -10.58 7.48
C VAL A 113 3.32 -9.79 6.44
N PHE A 114 2.65 -9.45 5.38
CA PHE A 114 3.14 -8.63 4.29
C PHE A 114 2.39 -7.30 4.22
N MET A 115 2.99 -6.33 3.58
CA MET A 115 2.34 -5.06 3.36
C MET A 115 2.47 -4.62 1.90
N THR A 116 1.40 -4.12 1.33
CA THR A 116 1.41 -3.46 0.02
C THR A 116 0.55 -2.21 0.06
N GLY A 117 0.85 -1.25 -0.80
CA GLY A 117 0.06 -0.02 -0.86
C GLY A 117 0.40 0.81 -2.08
N TYR A 118 -0.54 1.67 -2.45
CA TYR A 118 -0.56 2.38 -3.72
C TYR A 118 -0.56 3.89 -3.50
N CYS A 119 0.24 4.65 -4.23
CA CYS A 119 0.35 6.10 -4.12
C CYS A 119 0.68 6.54 -2.68
N TYR A 120 -0.23 7.19 -1.97
CA TYR A 120 -0.12 7.49 -0.55
C TYR A 120 0.21 6.24 0.26
N GLY A 121 -0.51 5.15 -0.01
CA GLY A 121 -0.29 3.85 0.62
C GLY A 121 1.07 3.24 0.29
N GLY A 122 1.65 3.52 -0.87
CA GLY A 122 3.03 3.14 -1.18
C GLY A 122 4.03 3.81 -0.25
N SER A 123 3.82 5.09 0.07
CA SER A 123 4.65 5.83 1.04
C SER A 123 4.50 5.25 2.46
N VAL A 124 3.26 4.93 2.87
CA VAL A 124 2.98 4.29 4.17
C VAL A 124 3.66 2.93 4.24
N THR A 125 3.53 2.10 3.20
CA THR A 125 4.14 0.76 3.12
C THR A 125 5.66 0.82 3.27
N TRP A 126 6.33 1.69 2.53
CA TRP A 126 7.78 1.85 2.64
C TRP A 126 8.18 2.27 4.06
N ARG A 127 7.48 3.28 4.61
CA ARG A 127 7.79 3.76 5.96
C ARG A 127 7.54 2.68 7.02
N MET A 128 6.49 1.91 6.90
CA MET A 128 6.25 0.76 7.79
C MET A 128 7.33 -0.30 7.67
N ALA A 129 7.82 -0.60 6.47
CA ALA A 129 8.96 -1.50 6.29
C ALA A 129 10.25 -1.02 6.98
N GLN A 130 10.42 0.29 7.17
CA GLN A 130 11.53 0.87 7.95
C GLN A 130 11.30 0.80 9.47
N LEU A 131 10.05 0.81 9.93
CA LEU A 131 9.70 0.94 11.36
C LEU A 131 9.35 -0.39 12.01
N SER A 132 8.52 -1.20 11.37
CA SER A 132 7.98 -2.44 11.95
C SER A 132 9.00 -3.59 11.89
N ASP A 133 9.08 -4.35 12.98
CA ASP A 133 9.83 -5.60 13.05
C ASP A 133 8.96 -6.84 12.74
N ASP A 134 7.65 -6.64 12.53
CA ASP A 134 6.66 -7.70 12.34
C ASP A 134 6.34 -8.00 10.85
N LEU A 135 6.99 -7.29 9.91
CA LEU A 135 6.77 -7.51 8.47
C LEU A 135 7.77 -8.53 7.91
N ALA A 136 7.26 -9.55 7.24
CA ALA A 136 8.06 -10.50 6.47
C ALA A 136 8.54 -9.94 5.12
N GLY A 137 7.73 -9.06 4.50
CA GLY A 137 8.08 -8.37 3.26
C GLY A 137 7.11 -7.23 2.93
N ALA A 138 7.53 -6.32 2.07
CA ALA A 138 6.75 -5.15 1.69
C ALA A 138 6.88 -4.80 0.20
N SER A 139 5.78 -4.33 -0.42
CA SER A 139 5.75 -3.89 -1.81
C SER A 139 5.10 -2.51 -1.94
N SER A 140 5.88 -1.51 -2.28
CA SER A 140 5.48 -0.11 -2.36
C SER A 140 5.24 0.31 -3.82
N TYR A 141 4.02 0.73 -4.15
CA TYR A 141 3.69 1.21 -5.50
C TYR A 141 3.65 2.74 -5.53
N TYR A 142 4.49 3.33 -6.37
CA TYR A 142 4.59 4.77 -6.65
C TYR A 142 4.36 5.68 -5.43
N GLY A 143 5.03 5.36 -4.31
CA GLY A 143 5.00 6.16 -3.09
C GLY A 143 5.85 7.42 -3.21
N SER A 144 5.23 8.60 -3.26
CA SER A 144 5.94 9.86 -3.54
C SER A 144 6.91 10.30 -2.43
N LEU A 145 6.65 9.91 -1.17
CA LEU A 145 7.54 10.22 -0.06
C LEU A 145 8.77 9.30 0.01
N VAL A 146 8.78 8.20 -0.74
CA VAL A 146 9.89 7.24 -0.70
C VAL A 146 11.21 7.88 -1.17
N PRO A 147 11.29 8.44 -2.40
CA PRO A 147 12.54 9.05 -2.86
C PRO A 147 12.82 10.44 -2.25
N THR A 148 11.79 11.11 -1.70
CA THR A 148 11.93 12.50 -1.22
C THR A 148 12.18 12.61 0.28
N THR A 149 11.51 11.79 1.09
CA THR A 149 11.49 11.91 2.55
C THR A 149 12.08 10.70 3.25
N PHE A 150 11.88 9.50 2.70
CA PHE A 150 12.25 8.24 3.37
C PHE A 150 13.44 7.53 2.73
N ALA A 151 14.14 8.17 1.80
CA ALA A 151 15.22 7.57 1.05
C ALA A 151 16.46 7.18 1.89
N ASP A 152 16.69 7.80 3.04
CA ASP A 152 17.98 7.69 3.74
C ASP A 152 18.12 6.42 4.61
N GLN A 153 17.03 5.83 5.03
CA GLN A 153 17.05 4.64 5.87
C GLN A 153 16.65 3.39 5.09
N PRO A 154 17.33 2.26 5.25
CA PRO A 154 16.90 1.01 4.65
C PRO A 154 15.63 0.48 5.32
N PRO A 155 14.75 -0.24 4.59
CA PRO A 155 13.75 -1.11 5.18
C PRO A 155 14.38 -2.19 6.08
N LYS A 156 13.65 -2.65 7.10
CA LYS A 156 14.06 -3.75 7.99
C LYS A 156 13.78 -5.13 7.39
N CYS A 157 12.78 -5.24 6.53
CA CYS A 157 12.41 -6.48 5.83
C CYS A 157 12.72 -6.38 4.33
N ALA A 158 12.66 -7.50 3.63
CA ALA A 158 12.75 -7.53 2.18
C ALA A 158 11.65 -6.67 1.56
N THR A 159 12.04 -5.66 0.78
CA THR A 159 11.13 -4.65 0.27
C THR A 159 11.38 -4.40 -1.21
N ILE A 160 10.30 -4.31 -2.00
CA ILE A 160 10.38 -3.84 -3.38
C ILE A 160 9.60 -2.54 -3.54
N ALA A 161 10.03 -1.71 -4.49
CA ALA A 161 9.28 -0.52 -4.84
C ALA A 161 9.15 -0.39 -6.37
N HIS A 162 7.99 0.07 -6.80
CA HIS A 162 7.60 0.17 -8.20
C HIS A 162 7.33 1.62 -8.57
N PHE A 163 8.04 2.17 -9.56
CA PHE A 163 7.90 3.56 -10.01
C PHE A 163 7.69 3.64 -11.51
N GLY A 164 6.87 4.59 -11.94
CA GLY A 164 6.74 4.95 -13.35
C GLY A 164 7.82 5.94 -13.78
N ARG A 165 8.45 5.69 -14.93
CA ARG A 165 9.48 6.58 -15.52
C ARG A 165 8.92 7.96 -15.86
N TYR A 166 7.64 8.02 -16.23
CA TYR A 166 6.97 9.23 -16.71
C TYR A 166 6.08 9.88 -15.64
N ASP A 167 6.22 9.46 -14.37
CA ASP A 167 5.48 10.01 -13.24
C ASP A 167 5.88 11.46 -12.96
N GLN A 168 4.97 12.39 -13.28
CA GLN A 168 5.21 13.83 -13.07
C GLN A 168 5.23 14.23 -11.59
N GLY A 169 4.66 13.41 -10.71
CA GLY A 169 4.63 13.63 -9.26
C GLY A 169 5.84 13.05 -8.53
N ILE A 170 6.60 12.15 -9.21
CA ILE A 170 7.79 11.49 -8.67
C ILE A 170 8.91 11.56 -9.72
N PRO A 171 9.68 12.64 -9.77
CA PRO A 171 10.75 12.80 -10.76
C PRO A 171 11.73 11.64 -10.74
N ILE A 172 12.08 11.14 -11.94
CA ILE A 172 12.90 9.95 -12.10
C ILE A 172 14.30 10.09 -11.45
N GLU A 173 14.83 11.29 -11.41
CA GLU A 173 16.13 11.59 -10.79
C GLU A 173 16.12 11.26 -9.27
N GLY A 174 14.98 11.47 -8.60
CA GLY A 174 14.80 11.09 -7.20
C GLY A 174 14.79 9.57 -7.00
N VAL A 175 14.17 8.84 -7.93
CA VAL A 175 14.15 7.37 -7.93
C VAL A 175 15.55 6.81 -8.22
N GLU A 176 16.28 7.38 -9.17
CA GLU A 176 17.66 6.99 -9.48
C GLU A 176 18.60 7.28 -8.30
N ALA A 177 18.39 8.39 -7.60
CA ALA A 177 19.13 8.71 -6.37
C ALA A 177 18.83 7.70 -5.23
N LEU A 178 17.59 7.23 -5.11
CA LEU A 178 17.22 6.17 -4.18
C LEU A 178 17.91 4.84 -4.54
N ILE A 179 17.93 4.46 -5.81
CA ILE A 179 18.63 3.27 -6.30
C ILE A 179 20.13 3.35 -5.96
N ALA A 180 20.73 4.52 -6.14
CA ALA A 180 22.16 4.74 -5.86
C ALA A 180 22.52 4.57 -4.38
N LYS A 181 21.55 4.62 -3.44
CA LYS A 181 21.78 4.32 -2.02
C LYS A 181 22.05 2.83 -1.76
N ALA A 182 21.70 1.95 -2.69
CA ALA A 182 21.96 0.51 -2.65
C ALA A 182 21.54 -0.15 -1.32
N HIS A 183 20.35 0.16 -0.85
CA HIS A 183 19.81 -0.45 0.38
C HIS A 183 19.79 -1.98 0.29
N PRO A 184 20.40 -2.72 1.22
CA PRO A 184 20.58 -4.17 1.08
C PRO A 184 19.27 -4.97 1.12
N THR A 185 18.22 -4.40 1.69
CA THR A 185 16.90 -5.01 1.85
C THR A 185 15.89 -4.53 0.81
N ALA A 186 16.28 -3.59 -0.07
CA ALA A 186 15.36 -2.99 -1.02
C ALA A 186 15.76 -3.23 -2.48
N GLN A 187 14.76 -3.52 -3.32
CA GLN A 187 14.91 -3.54 -4.78
C GLN A 187 13.91 -2.58 -5.41
N ILE A 188 14.40 -1.72 -6.31
CA ILE A 188 13.60 -0.69 -6.96
C ILE A 188 13.42 -1.03 -8.43
N PHE A 189 12.17 -0.99 -8.90
CA PHE A 189 11.79 -1.24 -10.28
C PHE A 189 11.23 0.01 -10.94
N ILE A 190 11.68 0.31 -12.15
CA ILE A 190 11.18 1.41 -12.96
C ILE A 190 10.46 0.82 -14.18
N TYR A 191 9.28 1.33 -14.46
CA TYR A 191 8.41 0.93 -15.56
C TYR A 191 8.22 2.08 -16.55
N ASP A 192 8.03 1.79 -17.81
CA ASP A 192 7.69 2.80 -18.83
C ASP A 192 6.21 3.20 -18.73
N ALA A 193 5.84 3.78 -17.58
CA ALA A 193 4.49 4.09 -17.18
C ALA A 193 4.43 5.43 -16.41
N ASN A 194 3.21 5.92 -16.17
CA ASN A 194 2.92 7.11 -15.37
C ASN A 194 2.55 6.76 -13.91
N HIS A 195 2.20 7.80 -13.12
CA HIS A 195 1.67 7.63 -11.78
C HIS A 195 0.35 6.86 -11.78
N GLY A 196 0.19 5.89 -10.86
CA GLY A 196 -1.05 5.12 -10.76
C GLY A 196 -1.24 4.09 -11.87
N PHE A 197 -0.17 3.64 -12.51
CA PHE A 197 -0.20 2.68 -13.60
C PHE A 197 -0.88 1.34 -13.25
N ASN A 198 -1.06 1.04 -11.98
CA ASN A 198 -1.71 -0.18 -11.51
C ASN A 198 -3.26 -0.06 -11.49
N SER A 199 -3.82 1.14 -11.53
CA SER A 199 -5.26 1.32 -11.43
C SER A 199 -5.93 1.35 -12.80
N ASP A 200 -6.72 0.34 -13.12
CA ASP A 200 -7.51 0.24 -14.35
C ASP A 200 -8.66 1.27 -14.43
N ARG A 201 -8.91 1.99 -13.33
CA ARG A 201 -9.86 3.12 -13.26
C ARG A 201 -9.24 4.44 -13.74
N ARG A 202 -7.93 4.46 -14.00
CA ARG A 202 -7.20 5.68 -14.38
C ARG A 202 -6.78 5.63 -15.84
N LYS A 203 -6.71 6.83 -16.46
CA LYS A 203 -6.20 7.00 -17.82
C LYS A 203 -4.72 6.55 -17.96
N ASP A 204 -3.99 6.56 -16.87
CA ASP A 204 -2.57 6.22 -16.81
C ASP A 204 -2.32 4.72 -16.55
N TYR A 205 -3.38 3.89 -16.58
CA TYR A 205 -3.27 2.44 -16.45
C TYR A 205 -2.37 1.86 -17.53
N HIS A 206 -1.45 1.00 -17.12
CA HIS A 206 -0.53 0.30 -18.01
C HIS A 206 -0.50 -1.18 -17.64
N ALA A 207 -1.29 -1.99 -18.35
CA ALA A 207 -1.55 -3.38 -18.01
C ALA A 207 -0.28 -4.21 -17.85
N GLU A 208 0.65 -4.13 -18.81
CA GLU A 208 1.91 -4.88 -18.77
C GLU A 208 2.76 -4.54 -17.54
N SER A 209 2.83 -3.24 -17.17
CA SER A 209 3.55 -2.81 -15.97
C SER A 209 2.85 -3.25 -14.70
N ALA A 210 1.51 -3.21 -14.67
CA ALA A 210 0.71 -3.64 -13.52
C ALA A 210 0.87 -5.16 -13.27
N GLU A 211 0.76 -5.96 -14.31
CA GLU A 211 0.95 -7.43 -14.26
C GLU A 211 2.36 -7.78 -13.76
N LEU A 212 3.40 -7.17 -14.34
CA LEU A 212 4.78 -7.44 -13.95
C LEU A 212 5.08 -6.98 -12.52
N ALA A 213 4.53 -5.85 -12.08
CA ALA A 213 4.68 -5.37 -10.71
C ALA A 213 3.98 -6.31 -9.72
N ARG A 214 2.79 -6.82 -10.06
CA ARG A 214 2.06 -7.80 -9.26
C ARG A 214 2.81 -9.13 -9.17
N GLU A 215 3.31 -9.64 -10.28
CA GLU A 215 4.14 -10.85 -10.31
C GLU A 215 5.35 -10.74 -9.36
N ARG A 216 6.07 -9.62 -9.42
CA ARG A 216 7.21 -9.33 -8.53
C ARG A 216 6.79 -9.26 -7.07
N THR A 217 5.64 -8.67 -6.78
CA THR A 217 5.08 -8.58 -5.41
C THR A 217 4.78 -9.97 -4.85
N LEU A 218 4.06 -10.81 -5.61
CA LEU A 218 3.77 -12.18 -5.20
C LEU A 218 5.03 -13.04 -5.08
N GLY A 219 5.99 -12.84 -5.99
CA GLY A 219 7.29 -13.50 -5.94
C GLY A 219 8.06 -13.17 -4.67
N LEU A 220 8.06 -11.88 -4.26
CA LEU A 220 8.64 -11.46 -2.99
C LEU A 220 7.95 -12.12 -1.80
N PHE A 221 6.60 -12.07 -1.74
CA PHE A 221 5.84 -12.62 -0.62
C PHE A 221 6.09 -14.13 -0.49
N SER A 222 6.08 -14.85 -1.61
CA SER A 222 6.41 -16.28 -1.62
C SER A 222 7.84 -16.57 -1.14
N ALA A 223 8.83 -15.77 -1.56
CA ALA A 223 10.21 -15.92 -1.11
C ALA A 223 10.39 -15.63 0.39
N CYS A 224 9.49 -14.86 1.01
CA CYS A 224 9.49 -14.49 2.42
C CYS A 224 8.53 -15.34 3.29
N GLY A 225 8.08 -16.49 2.79
CA GLY A 225 7.30 -17.47 3.54
C GLY A 225 5.79 -17.39 3.36
N GLY A 226 5.32 -16.67 2.32
CA GLY A 226 3.92 -16.57 1.93
C GLY A 226 3.47 -17.60 0.89
#